data_c0b2f927cda949a779f41cb41eeb3d1d
#
_entry.id   c0b2f927cda949a779f41cb41eeb3d1d
#
_cell.length_a   1.000
_cell.length_b   1.000
_cell.length_c   1.000
_cell.angle_alpha   90.00
_cell.angle_beta   90.00
_cell.angle_gamma   90.00
#
_symmetry.space_group_name_H-M   'P 1'
#
loop_
_entity.id
_entity.type
_entity.pdbx_description
1 polymer ?
#
loop_
_entity_poly.entity_id
_entity_poly.type
_entity_poly.pdbx_seq_one_letter_code
_entity_poly.pdbx_strand_id
1 'polypeptide(L)'
;HSFPTRRSSDLGAPEGTKVMAGLTGTVTTSAYNDSYGNYVIIKDRKGYELRYAHLSSRSVSAGASVTKGDEIGLVGNTGNSTGSHLHIELLKNGERLNPIFYLETGEGAGFGGNEYTSEAAQRLLNEAARYLGTPYVWGGYSPSGFDCSGFVSYCLTNSGVRNTGRLTAQGLYNICTPVSQSEAQPGDLIFFTGTYDAGEPVTHIGIYVGNGQMIQDRK
;
A
#
# COMPACT_ATOMS: atom_id res chain seq x y z
N HIS A 1 -14.18 9.36 -8.79
CA HIS A 1 -13.46 8.20 -9.30
C HIS A 1 -13.26 7.24 -8.14
N SER A 2 -14.00 6.11 -8.16
CA SER A 2 -13.77 5.00 -7.25
C SER A 2 -12.40 4.40 -7.57
N PHE A 3 -11.46 4.45 -6.65
CA PHE A 3 -10.26 3.65 -6.76
C PHE A 3 -10.66 2.18 -6.56
N PRO A 4 -10.39 1.28 -7.52
CA PRO A 4 -10.67 -0.13 -7.35
C PRO A 4 -9.87 -0.67 -6.15
N THR A 5 -10.43 -1.66 -5.47
CA THR A 5 -9.77 -2.50 -4.45
C THR A 5 -8.57 -3.23 -5.07
N ARG A 6 -7.48 -2.51 -5.33
CA ARG A 6 -6.30 -3.10 -5.96
C ARG A 6 -5.46 -3.81 -4.91
N ARG A 7 -5.74 -5.09 -4.74
CA ARG A 7 -4.83 -6.04 -4.07
C ARG A 7 -3.64 -6.43 -4.97
N SER A 8 -3.53 -5.78 -6.13
CA SER A 8 -2.48 -5.87 -7.14
C SER A 8 -2.33 -4.51 -7.80
N SER A 9 -1.19 -4.24 -8.44
CA SER A 9 -0.94 -3.01 -9.19
C SER A 9 -0.51 -3.33 -10.60
N ASP A 10 -1.16 -2.68 -11.57
CA ASP A 10 -0.79 -2.71 -12.97
C ASP A 10 -0.02 -1.42 -13.28
N LEU A 11 1.27 -1.56 -13.51
CA LEU A 11 2.18 -0.46 -13.82
C LEU A 11 2.39 -0.41 -15.33
N GLY A 12 1.77 0.55 -16.01
CA GLY A 12 2.01 0.76 -17.44
C GLY A 12 3.47 1.09 -17.70
N ALA A 13 4.14 0.28 -18.51
CA ALA A 13 5.52 0.49 -18.93
C ALA A 13 5.73 -0.10 -20.34
N PRO A 14 6.65 0.48 -21.15
CA PRO A 14 7.01 -0.08 -22.44
C PRO A 14 7.52 -1.52 -22.31
N GLU A 15 7.18 -2.37 -23.27
CA GLU A 15 7.74 -3.72 -23.37
C GLU A 15 9.27 -3.67 -23.43
N GLY A 16 9.93 -4.58 -22.73
CA GLY A 16 11.39 -4.61 -22.61
C GLY A 16 11.96 -3.71 -21.50
N THR A 17 11.12 -2.93 -20.80
CA THR A 17 11.58 -2.19 -19.60
C THR A 17 12.06 -3.19 -18.53
N LYS A 18 13.21 -2.90 -17.91
CA LYS A 18 13.76 -3.77 -16.84
C LYS A 18 12.85 -3.83 -15.63
N VAL A 19 12.65 -5.04 -15.15
CA VAL A 19 11.92 -5.30 -13.89
C VAL A 19 12.93 -5.68 -12.82
N MET A 20 12.92 -4.91 -11.73
CA MET A 20 13.86 -5.06 -10.63
C MET A 20 13.18 -5.75 -9.44
N ALA A 21 13.94 -6.55 -8.68
CA ALA A 21 13.47 -7.17 -7.46
C ALA A 21 13.13 -6.09 -6.41
N GLY A 22 11.91 -6.08 -5.93
CA GLY A 22 11.45 -5.18 -4.85
C GLY A 22 11.76 -5.70 -3.44
N LEU A 23 12.21 -6.96 -3.32
CA LEU A 23 12.61 -7.61 -2.07
C LEU A 23 13.98 -8.28 -2.23
N THR A 24 14.74 -8.32 -1.13
CA THR A 24 15.85 -9.26 -0.97
C THR A 24 15.29 -10.60 -0.48
N GLY A 25 15.52 -11.68 -1.21
CA GLY A 25 14.94 -12.98 -0.85
C GLY A 25 15.32 -14.10 -1.80
N THR A 26 14.51 -15.15 -1.78
CA THR A 26 14.65 -16.30 -2.68
C THR A 26 13.56 -16.30 -3.73
N VAL A 27 13.90 -16.54 -4.98
CA VAL A 27 12.96 -16.80 -6.06
C VAL A 27 12.29 -18.15 -5.81
N THR A 28 11.03 -18.14 -5.39
CA THR A 28 10.28 -19.38 -5.13
C THR A 28 9.67 -19.95 -6.41
N THR A 29 9.42 -19.09 -7.39
CA THR A 29 8.85 -19.49 -8.69
C THR A 29 9.41 -18.60 -9.80
N SER A 30 9.76 -19.22 -10.92
CA SER A 30 10.05 -18.58 -12.20
C SER A 30 9.48 -19.47 -13.28
N ALA A 31 8.27 -19.15 -13.77
CA ALA A 31 7.46 -20.04 -14.60
C ALA A 31 6.57 -19.30 -15.60
N TYR A 32 5.81 -20.04 -16.38
CA TYR A 32 4.75 -19.53 -17.25
C TYR A 32 3.42 -20.23 -16.90
N ASN A 33 2.33 -19.47 -16.94
CA ASN A 33 0.96 -20.00 -17.01
C ASN A 33 0.08 -19.04 -17.82
N ASP A 34 -1.11 -19.51 -18.22
CA ASP A 34 -1.99 -18.74 -19.11
C ASP A 34 -2.57 -17.46 -18.46
N SER A 35 -2.65 -17.40 -17.14
CA SER A 35 -3.13 -16.23 -16.41
C SER A 35 -2.06 -15.16 -16.27
N TYR A 36 -0.93 -15.49 -15.65
CA TYR A 36 0.16 -14.53 -15.37
C TYR A 36 1.15 -14.36 -16.53
N GLY A 37 1.08 -15.21 -17.57
CA GLY A 37 2.15 -15.26 -18.57
C GLY A 37 3.47 -15.72 -17.96
N ASN A 38 4.58 -15.14 -18.37
CA ASN A 38 5.85 -15.31 -17.66
C ASN A 38 5.77 -14.55 -16.34
N TYR A 39 6.09 -15.23 -15.24
CA TYR A 39 6.03 -14.62 -13.90
C TYR A 39 7.15 -15.10 -12.99
N VAL A 40 7.50 -14.26 -12.03
CA VAL A 40 8.51 -14.49 -11.00
C VAL A 40 7.86 -14.24 -9.64
N ILE A 41 8.14 -15.09 -8.66
CA ILE A 41 7.75 -14.91 -7.25
C ILE A 41 9.01 -14.90 -6.40
N ILE A 42 9.18 -13.85 -5.60
CA ILE A 42 10.27 -13.70 -4.63
C ILE A 42 9.67 -13.69 -3.23
N LYS A 43 10.27 -14.47 -2.32
CA LYS A 43 9.86 -14.52 -0.91
C LYS A 43 11.02 -14.17 0.01
N ASP A 44 10.78 -13.29 0.98
CA ASP A 44 11.74 -12.93 2.00
C ASP A 44 11.61 -13.80 3.27
N ARG A 45 12.58 -13.62 4.21
CA ARG A 45 12.58 -14.34 5.50
C ARG A 45 11.50 -13.85 6.48
N LYS A 46 10.92 -12.67 6.21
CA LYS A 46 9.87 -12.07 7.05
C LYS A 46 8.47 -12.48 6.62
N GLY A 47 8.34 -13.34 5.58
CA GLY A 47 7.07 -13.84 5.04
C GLY A 47 6.41 -12.92 4.02
N TYR A 48 7.11 -11.90 3.51
CA TYR A 48 6.65 -11.15 2.34
C TYR A 48 6.92 -11.93 1.07
N GLU A 49 5.96 -11.87 0.14
CA GLU A 49 6.00 -12.50 -1.16
C GLU A 49 5.61 -11.47 -2.22
N LEU A 50 6.50 -11.17 -3.17
CA LEU A 50 6.22 -10.34 -4.34
C LEU A 50 6.11 -11.22 -5.58
N ARG A 51 5.02 -11.02 -6.33
CA ARG A 51 4.75 -11.66 -7.62
C ARG A 51 4.82 -10.61 -8.71
N TYR A 52 5.54 -10.93 -9.79
CA TYR A 52 5.73 -10.10 -10.98
C TYR A 52 5.22 -10.88 -12.17
N ALA A 53 4.24 -10.36 -12.91
CA ALA A 53 3.59 -11.07 -14.00
C ALA A 53 3.59 -10.29 -15.33
N HIS A 54 3.16 -10.97 -16.39
CA HIS A 54 3.10 -10.51 -17.78
C HIS A 54 4.46 -10.15 -18.38
N LEU A 55 5.54 -10.75 -17.84
CA LEU A 55 6.91 -10.49 -18.31
C LEU A 55 7.10 -10.99 -19.75
N SER A 56 7.91 -10.29 -20.56
CA SER A 56 8.38 -10.79 -21.85
C SER A 56 9.45 -11.84 -21.66
N SER A 57 10.33 -11.66 -20.68
CA SER A 57 11.38 -12.61 -20.32
C SER A 57 11.65 -12.62 -18.81
N ARG A 58 12.22 -13.72 -18.33
CA ARG A 58 12.64 -13.91 -16.95
C ARG A 58 14.15 -14.07 -16.90
N SER A 59 14.84 -13.28 -16.08
CA SER A 59 16.32 -13.29 -15.95
C SER A 59 16.79 -14.15 -14.77
N VAL A 60 15.87 -14.74 -13.98
CA VAL A 60 16.18 -15.51 -12.77
C VAL A 60 15.45 -16.85 -12.78
N SER A 61 16.01 -17.83 -12.09
CA SER A 61 15.44 -19.18 -11.94
C SER A 61 14.95 -19.43 -10.53
N ALA A 62 14.00 -20.36 -10.36
CA ALA A 62 13.57 -20.81 -9.04
C ALA A 62 14.76 -21.35 -8.24
N GLY A 63 14.83 -21.02 -6.95
CA GLY A 63 15.94 -21.32 -6.04
C GLY A 63 17.03 -20.25 -6.01
N ALA A 64 17.06 -19.30 -6.94
CA ALA A 64 18.06 -18.21 -6.94
C ALA A 64 17.83 -17.25 -5.75
N SER A 65 18.93 -16.79 -5.16
CA SER A 65 18.90 -15.67 -4.21
C SER A 65 19.01 -14.37 -4.99
N VAL A 66 18.18 -13.38 -4.65
CA VAL A 66 18.19 -12.05 -5.24
C VAL A 66 18.26 -10.99 -4.15
N THR A 67 18.91 -9.89 -4.46
CA THR A 67 18.94 -8.67 -3.64
C THR A 67 17.96 -7.67 -4.23
N LYS A 68 17.32 -6.86 -3.39
CA LYS A 68 16.49 -5.74 -3.87
C LYS A 68 17.31 -4.89 -4.85
N GLY A 69 16.72 -4.62 -6.03
CA GLY A 69 17.39 -3.91 -7.11
C GLY A 69 18.04 -4.81 -8.16
N ASP A 70 18.11 -6.13 -7.98
CA ASP A 70 18.57 -7.04 -9.03
C ASP A 70 17.56 -7.13 -10.16
N GLU A 71 18.03 -7.21 -11.42
CA GLU A 71 17.16 -7.43 -12.59
C GLU A 71 16.61 -8.86 -12.58
N ILE A 72 15.28 -9.00 -12.63
CA ILE A 72 14.58 -10.28 -12.57
C ILE A 72 13.84 -10.65 -13.86
N GLY A 73 13.72 -9.71 -14.78
CA GLY A 73 13.06 -9.90 -16.08
C GLY A 73 12.77 -8.58 -16.78
N LEU A 74 11.99 -8.66 -17.85
CA LEU A 74 11.58 -7.51 -18.65
C LEU A 74 10.06 -7.43 -18.72
N VAL A 75 9.52 -6.21 -18.68
CA VAL A 75 8.08 -5.94 -18.91
C VAL A 75 7.64 -6.51 -20.24
N GLY A 76 6.45 -7.08 -20.28
CA GLY A 76 5.87 -7.64 -21.49
C GLY A 76 4.35 -7.56 -21.55
N ASN A 77 3.77 -8.45 -22.33
CA ASN A 77 2.33 -8.58 -22.54
C ASN A 77 1.92 -10.05 -22.66
N THR A 78 2.57 -10.94 -21.88
CA THR A 78 2.31 -12.39 -21.94
C THR A 78 1.19 -12.80 -21.01
N GLY A 79 0.54 -13.96 -21.29
CA GLY A 79 -0.59 -14.46 -20.52
C GLY A 79 -1.89 -13.68 -20.78
N ASN A 80 -2.77 -13.61 -19.78
CA ASN A 80 -4.03 -12.87 -19.88
C ASN A 80 -3.81 -11.37 -19.65
N SER A 81 -3.32 -10.67 -20.66
CA SER A 81 -2.98 -9.24 -20.63
C SER A 81 -3.50 -8.52 -21.86
N THR A 82 -3.98 -7.30 -21.70
CA THR A 82 -4.57 -6.47 -22.79
C THR A 82 -3.60 -5.43 -23.35
N GLY A 83 -2.39 -5.33 -22.81
CA GLY A 83 -1.36 -4.38 -23.24
C GLY A 83 -0.12 -4.47 -22.37
N SER A 84 0.99 -3.86 -22.83
CA SER A 84 2.26 -3.91 -22.11
C SER A 84 2.17 -3.23 -20.75
N HIS A 85 2.37 -4.00 -19.68
CA HIS A 85 2.38 -3.53 -18.29
C HIS A 85 3.09 -4.54 -17.39
N LEU A 86 3.47 -4.11 -16.21
CA LEU A 86 3.92 -4.97 -15.13
C LEU A 86 2.80 -5.14 -14.10
N HIS A 87 2.34 -6.36 -13.93
CA HIS A 87 1.41 -6.71 -12.85
C HIS A 87 2.18 -7.14 -11.62
N ILE A 88 1.90 -6.52 -10.47
CA ILE A 88 2.56 -6.82 -9.20
C ILE A 88 1.53 -7.16 -8.13
N GLU A 89 1.77 -8.26 -7.41
CA GLU A 89 1.04 -8.61 -6.19
C GLU A 89 2.01 -8.69 -5.02
N LEU A 90 1.62 -8.14 -3.87
CA LEU A 90 2.33 -8.31 -2.62
C LEU A 90 1.48 -9.13 -1.64
N LEU A 91 2.09 -10.12 -1.00
CA LEU A 91 1.46 -10.90 0.04
C LEU A 91 2.31 -10.87 1.31
N LYS A 92 1.66 -10.99 2.45
CA LYS A 92 2.30 -11.21 3.75
C LYS A 92 1.65 -12.41 4.42
N ASN A 93 2.42 -13.47 4.62
CA ASN A 93 1.92 -14.74 5.18
C ASN A 93 0.66 -15.26 4.46
N GLY A 94 0.59 -15.09 3.12
CA GLY A 94 -0.54 -15.49 2.29
C GLY A 94 -1.67 -14.47 2.17
N GLU A 95 -1.66 -13.38 2.94
CA GLU A 95 -2.63 -12.29 2.84
C GLU A 95 -2.17 -11.25 1.81
N ARG A 96 -3.05 -10.87 0.87
CA ARG A 96 -2.73 -9.87 -0.16
C ARG A 96 -2.73 -8.45 0.42
N LEU A 97 -1.65 -7.73 0.16
CA LEU A 97 -1.46 -6.32 0.49
C LEU A 97 -1.43 -5.47 -0.79
N ASN A 98 -1.54 -4.15 -0.67
CA ASN A 98 -1.38 -3.27 -1.82
C ASN A 98 0.11 -3.02 -2.10
N PRO A 99 0.65 -3.47 -3.26
CA PRO A 99 2.08 -3.36 -3.56
C PRO A 99 2.59 -1.92 -3.67
N ILE A 100 1.76 -0.97 -4.12
CA ILE A 100 2.18 0.43 -4.31
C ILE A 100 2.76 1.00 -3.03
N PHE A 101 2.16 0.69 -1.89
CA PHE A 101 2.63 1.18 -0.61
C PHE A 101 3.96 0.59 -0.13
N TYR A 102 4.46 -0.44 -0.79
CA TYR A 102 5.72 -1.13 -0.43
C TYR A 102 6.82 -0.93 -1.47
N LEU A 103 6.48 -0.53 -2.70
CA LEU A 103 7.41 -0.49 -3.82
C LEU A 103 7.91 0.90 -4.20
N GLU A 104 7.21 1.97 -3.81
CA GLU A 104 7.58 3.35 -4.16
C GLU A 104 8.82 3.89 -3.42
N THR A 105 9.44 3.11 -2.56
CA THR A 105 10.58 3.56 -1.79
C THR A 105 11.86 2.83 -2.19
N GLY A 106 12.76 3.54 -2.82
CA GLY A 106 14.16 3.13 -2.92
C GLY A 106 14.73 2.93 -1.50
N GLU A 107 15.21 1.73 -1.19
CA GLU A 107 15.84 1.31 0.07
C GLU A 107 14.91 1.20 1.30
N GLY A 108 14.47 -0.04 1.56
CA GLY A 108 13.69 -0.41 2.75
C GLY A 108 12.19 -0.18 2.58
N ALA A 109 11.40 -1.22 2.81
CA ALA A 109 9.96 -1.19 2.67
C ALA A 109 9.32 -0.08 3.53
N GLY A 110 9.15 1.11 2.96
CA GLY A 110 8.58 2.27 3.60
C GLY A 110 7.79 3.10 2.60
N PHE A 111 6.68 3.69 3.00
CA PHE A 111 5.99 4.72 2.24
C PHE A 111 6.91 5.95 2.09
N GLY A 112 7.12 6.43 0.86
CA GLY A 112 7.68 7.76 0.62
C GLY A 112 9.15 7.98 0.96
N GLY A 113 10.07 7.07 0.62
CA GLY A 113 11.51 7.41 0.54
C GLY A 113 12.22 7.85 1.83
N ASN A 114 11.50 8.02 2.92
CA ASN A 114 12.05 8.21 4.26
C ASN A 114 11.86 6.90 5.04
N GLU A 115 12.89 6.46 5.75
CA GLU A 115 12.74 5.38 6.72
C GLU A 115 11.54 5.70 7.61
N TYR A 116 10.63 4.72 7.81
CA TYR A 116 9.62 4.89 8.86
C TYR A 116 10.34 5.21 10.15
N THR A 117 10.12 6.39 10.65
CA THR A 117 10.71 6.84 11.90
C THR A 117 10.19 6.02 13.09
N SER A 118 9.13 5.21 12.89
CA SER A 118 8.62 4.35 13.94
C SER A 118 7.92 3.07 13.42
N GLU A 119 8.11 1.97 14.14
CA GLU A 119 7.36 0.71 13.97
C GLU A 119 5.83 0.93 14.09
N ALA A 120 5.40 1.93 14.87
CA ALA A 120 4.01 2.31 15.04
C ALA A 120 3.41 2.84 13.72
N ALA A 121 4.12 3.73 13.00
CA ALA A 121 3.68 4.23 11.71
C ALA A 121 3.52 3.08 10.71
N GLN A 122 4.46 2.15 10.68
CA GLN A 122 4.38 0.99 9.79
C GLN A 122 3.16 0.11 10.09
N ARG A 123 2.89 -0.17 11.37
CA ARG A 123 1.69 -0.95 11.76
C ARG A 123 0.40 -0.25 11.35
N LEU A 124 0.31 1.07 11.57
CA LEU A 124 -0.87 1.86 11.18
C LEU A 124 -1.11 1.82 9.67
N LEU A 125 -0.07 2.03 8.87
CA LEU A 125 -0.17 2.07 7.41
C LEU A 125 -0.48 0.69 6.83
N ASN A 126 0.11 -0.37 7.39
CA ASN A 126 -0.20 -1.75 7.01
C ASN A 126 -1.67 -2.07 7.30
N GLU A 127 -2.18 -1.66 8.44
CA GLU A 127 -3.60 -1.86 8.79
C GLU A 127 -4.50 -1.06 7.84
N ALA A 128 -4.19 0.22 7.60
CA ALA A 128 -4.97 1.06 6.70
C ALA A 128 -5.03 0.51 5.25
N ALA A 129 -3.93 -0.06 4.77
CA ALA A 129 -3.86 -0.64 3.43
C ALA A 129 -4.83 -1.83 3.23
N ARG A 130 -5.22 -2.52 4.29
CA ARG A 130 -6.15 -3.68 4.24
C ARG A 130 -7.57 -3.28 3.84
N TYR A 131 -7.95 -2.03 4.10
CA TYR A 131 -9.32 -1.53 3.92
C TYR A 131 -9.47 -0.57 2.74
N LEU A 132 -8.45 -0.48 1.89
CA LEU A 132 -8.55 0.32 0.66
C LEU A 132 -9.71 -0.17 -0.20
N GLY A 133 -10.59 0.77 -0.61
CA GLY A 133 -11.78 0.47 -1.40
C GLY A 133 -12.97 -0.07 -0.62
N THR A 134 -12.91 -0.07 0.72
CA THR A 134 -14.12 -0.24 1.55
C THR A 134 -15.11 0.85 1.21
N PRO A 135 -16.42 0.56 1.12
CA PRO A 135 -17.43 1.57 0.81
C PRO A 135 -17.50 2.66 1.88
N TYR A 136 -17.65 3.92 1.44
CA TYR A 136 -17.95 5.02 2.36
C TYR A 136 -19.36 4.86 2.96
N VAL A 137 -19.45 4.84 4.28
CA VAL A 137 -20.71 4.81 5.03
C VAL A 137 -20.65 5.88 6.11
N TRP A 138 -21.55 6.86 6.08
CA TRP A 138 -21.62 7.90 7.10
C TRP A 138 -21.80 7.30 8.50
N GLY A 139 -20.91 7.66 9.44
CA GLY A 139 -20.84 7.07 10.77
C GLY A 139 -20.25 5.66 10.81
N GLY A 140 -19.80 5.11 9.68
CA GLY A 140 -19.25 3.77 9.55
C GLY A 140 -17.95 3.60 10.35
N TYR A 141 -17.79 2.43 10.98
CA TYR A 141 -16.65 2.07 11.83
C TYR A 141 -16.33 0.58 11.75
N SER A 142 -16.44 0.00 10.57
CA SER A 142 -16.16 -1.44 10.37
C SER A 142 -15.72 -1.73 8.93
N PRO A 143 -15.12 -2.90 8.66
CA PRO A 143 -14.74 -3.31 7.30
C PRO A 143 -15.90 -3.41 6.29
N SER A 144 -17.15 -3.36 6.73
CA SER A 144 -18.31 -3.29 5.84
C SER A 144 -18.60 -1.86 5.34
N GLY A 145 -18.02 -0.84 5.95
CA GLY A 145 -18.11 0.57 5.55
C GLY A 145 -17.54 1.49 6.62
N PHE A 146 -16.82 2.51 6.18
CA PHE A 146 -16.24 3.53 7.04
C PHE A 146 -16.71 4.93 6.63
N ASP A 147 -16.69 5.88 7.55
CA ASP A 147 -16.45 7.28 7.21
C ASP A 147 -14.97 7.65 7.46
N CYS A 148 -14.57 8.87 7.11
CA CYS A 148 -13.18 9.30 7.21
C CYS A 148 -12.56 9.09 8.61
N SER A 149 -13.27 9.48 9.64
CA SER A 149 -12.80 9.37 11.03
C SER A 149 -12.98 7.97 11.62
N GLY A 150 -14.00 7.25 11.16
CA GLY A 150 -14.19 5.84 11.50
C GLY A 150 -13.09 4.96 10.96
N PHE A 151 -12.70 5.16 9.71
CA PHE A 151 -11.56 4.50 9.10
C PHE A 151 -10.27 4.69 9.92
N VAL A 152 -9.91 5.96 10.21
CA VAL A 152 -8.69 6.27 10.95
C VAL A 152 -8.74 5.72 12.38
N SER A 153 -9.86 5.91 13.10
CA SER A 153 -10.05 5.37 14.46
C SER A 153 -9.94 3.85 14.50
N TYR A 154 -10.52 3.18 13.50
CA TYR A 154 -10.47 1.73 13.37
C TYR A 154 -9.02 1.26 13.14
N CYS A 155 -8.31 1.89 12.19
CA CYS A 155 -6.91 1.55 11.88
C CYS A 155 -5.98 1.78 13.07
N LEU A 156 -6.12 2.90 13.80
CA LEU A 156 -5.33 3.17 15.01
C LEU A 156 -5.54 2.09 16.08
N THR A 157 -6.78 1.68 16.28
CA THR A 157 -7.13 0.67 17.29
C THR A 157 -6.62 -0.72 16.91
N ASN A 158 -6.88 -1.17 15.68
CA ASN A 158 -6.54 -2.53 15.23
C ASN A 158 -5.05 -2.71 14.94
N SER A 159 -4.33 -1.66 14.57
CA SER A 159 -2.87 -1.69 14.45
C SER A 159 -2.15 -1.76 15.81
N GLY A 160 -2.88 -1.57 16.92
CA GLY A 160 -2.31 -1.48 18.26
C GLY A 160 -1.48 -0.21 18.50
N VAL A 161 -1.56 0.79 17.63
CA VAL A 161 -0.86 2.09 17.80
C VAL A 161 -1.52 2.91 18.90
N ARG A 162 -2.84 3.02 18.86
CA ARG A 162 -3.62 3.74 19.89
C ARG A 162 -5.07 3.27 19.90
N ASN A 163 -5.53 2.81 21.04
CA ASN A 163 -6.95 2.52 21.21
C ASN A 163 -7.71 3.84 21.41
N THR A 164 -8.34 4.34 20.35
CA THR A 164 -9.13 5.58 20.38
C THR A 164 -10.62 5.33 20.56
N GLY A 165 -11.08 4.09 20.34
CA GLY A 165 -12.48 3.85 20.06
C GLY A 165 -12.95 4.65 18.84
N ARG A 166 -14.27 4.84 18.68
CA ARG A 166 -14.85 5.65 17.60
C ARG A 166 -14.85 7.13 17.98
N LEU A 167 -13.99 7.93 17.33
CA LEU A 167 -13.94 9.38 17.47
C LEU A 167 -14.34 10.08 16.16
N THR A 168 -14.79 11.34 16.24
CA THR A 168 -14.93 12.26 15.09
C THR A 168 -13.57 12.73 14.60
N ALA A 169 -13.51 13.39 13.43
CA ALA A 169 -12.28 14.01 12.95
C ALA A 169 -11.76 15.07 13.95
N GLN A 170 -12.66 15.88 14.52
CA GLN A 170 -12.33 16.85 15.56
C GLN A 170 -11.86 16.16 16.84
N GLY A 171 -12.49 15.06 17.24
CA GLY A 171 -12.07 14.28 18.41
C GLY A 171 -10.66 13.71 18.26
N LEU A 172 -10.31 13.19 17.07
CA LEU A 172 -8.96 12.74 16.78
C LEU A 172 -7.96 13.90 16.76
N TYR A 173 -8.32 15.06 16.17
CA TYR A 173 -7.49 16.26 16.19
C TYR A 173 -7.14 16.69 17.62
N ASN A 174 -8.10 16.69 18.52
CA ASN A 174 -7.92 17.15 19.90
C ASN A 174 -6.94 16.29 20.71
N ILE A 175 -6.66 15.08 20.28
CA ILE A 175 -5.72 14.15 20.93
C ILE A 175 -4.37 14.03 20.23
N CYS A 176 -4.15 14.78 19.13
CA CYS A 176 -2.90 14.82 18.37
C CYS A 176 -2.05 16.04 18.75
N THR A 177 -0.73 15.92 18.57
CA THR A 177 0.21 17.03 18.64
C THR A 177 0.43 17.56 17.23
N PRO A 178 0.17 18.85 16.94
CA PRO A 178 0.41 19.42 15.62
C PRO A 178 1.89 19.38 15.24
N VAL A 179 2.17 19.04 13.98
CA VAL A 179 3.49 19.17 13.33
C VAL A 179 3.34 20.05 12.09
N SER A 180 4.43 20.66 11.65
CA SER A 180 4.41 21.43 10.40
C SER A 180 4.33 20.49 9.19
N GLN A 181 3.84 20.99 8.06
CA GLN A 181 3.75 20.19 6.82
C GLN A 181 5.13 19.69 6.35
N SER A 182 6.19 20.47 6.60
CA SER A 182 7.57 20.10 6.23
C SER A 182 8.17 19.00 7.12
N GLU A 183 7.60 18.78 8.30
CA GLU A 183 8.02 17.76 9.28
C GLU A 183 7.13 16.51 9.23
N ALA A 184 6.03 16.56 8.44
CA ALA A 184 5.09 15.46 8.36
C ALA A 184 5.77 14.18 7.84
N GLN A 185 5.56 13.09 8.56
CA GLN A 185 6.11 11.76 8.26
C GLN A 185 4.98 10.78 7.88
N PRO A 186 5.27 9.76 7.07
CA PRO A 186 4.30 8.70 6.82
C PRO A 186 3.78 8.09 8.13
N GLY A 187 2.46 7.96 8.23
CA GLY A 187 1.75 7.56 9.45
C GLY A 187 1.16 8.71 10.25
N ASP A 188 1.55 9.96 9.96
CA ASP A 188 0.92 11.13 10.55
C ASP A 188 -0.52 11.30 10.04
N LEU A 189 -1.35 11.96 10.84
CA LEU A 189 -2.74 12.24 10.49
C LEU A 189 -2.86 13.63 9.86
N ILE A 190 -3.53 13.71 8.71
CA ILE A 190 -3.83 14.97 8.03
C ILE A 190 -5.27 15.34 8.32
N PHE A 191 -5.48 16.57 8.75
CA PHE A 191 -6.78 17.11 9.11
C PHE A 191 -7.17 18.24 8.16
N PHE A 192 -8.47 18.29 7.83
CA PHE A 192 -9.04 19.30 6.96
C PHE A 192 -10.21 19.98 7.63
N THR A 193 -10.37 21.29 7.35
CA THR A 193 -11.47 22.11 7.83
C THR A 193 -12.43 22.44 6.67
N GLY A 194 -13.70 22.65 6.99
CA GLY A 194 -14.67 23.19 6.03
C GLY A 194 -14.99 22.29 4.83
N THR A 195 -14.79 20.98 4.92
CA THR A 195 -15.15 20.03 3.84
C THR A 195 -16.67 19.80 3.76
N TYR A 196 -17.38 19.99 4.87
CA TYR A 196 -18.85 20.03 4.99
C TYR A 196 -19.22 20.77 6.29
N ASP A 197 -20.50 21.14 6.43
CA ASP A 197 -20.98 21.77 7.67
C ASP A 197 -21.26 20.72 8.75
N ALA A 198 -20.36 20.64 9.73
CA ALA A 198 -20.43 19.69 10.83
C ALA A 198 -20.66 20.35 12.20
N GLY A 199 -20.72 21.68 12.25
CA GLY A 199 -20.73 22.40 13.53
C GLY A 199 -19.39 22.36 14.29
N GLU A 200 -18.37 21.71 13.72
CA GLU A 200 -17.00 21.58 14.26
C GLU A 200 -15.98 22.05 13.21
N PRO A 201 -14.85 22.66 13.63
CA PRO A 201 -13.84 23.16 12.68
C PRO A 201 -13.22 22.04 11.80
N VAL A 202 -12.82 20.92 12.41
CA VAL A 202 -12.19 19.81 11.69
C VAL A 202 -13.26 18.82 11.22
N THR A 203 -13.39 18.73 9.90
CA THR A 203 -14.49 18.00 9.25
C THR A 203 -14.04 16.78 8.48
N HIS A 204 -12.72 16.62 8.20
CA HIS A 204 -12.21 15.47 7.48
C HIS A 204 -10.80 15.10 7.94
N ILE A 205 -10.42 13.82 7.74
CA ILE A 205 -9.14 13.26 8.18
C ILE A 205 -8.67 12.17 7.22
N GLY A 206 -7.34 12.04 7.08
CA GLY A 206 -6.67 10.94 6.41
C GLY A 206 -5.35 10.59 7.07
N ILE A 207 -4.72 9.51 6.63
CA ILE A 207 -3.39 9.07 7.08
C ILE A 207 -2.38 9.44 6.01
N TYR A 208 -1.37 10.24 6.33
CA TYR A 208 -0.30 10.61 5.42
C TYR A 208 0.55 9.41 5.04
N VAL A 209 0.87 9.26 3.76
CA VAL A 209 1.69 8.16 3.25
C VAL A 209 3.00 8.63 2.60
N GLY A 210 3.30 9.92 2.68
CA GLY A 210 4.46 10.53 2.04
C GLY A 210 4.14 11.12 0.66
N ASN A 211 5.06 11.90 0.10
CA ASN A 211 5.00 12.47 -1.25
C ASN A 211 3.70 13.26 -1.56
N GLY A 212 3.13 13.91 -0.54
CA GLY A 212 1.88 14.67 -0.69
C GLY A 212 0.63 13.79 -0.86
N GLN A 213 0.72 12.50 -0.58
CA GLN A 213 -0.38 11.53 -0.69
C GLN A 213 -0.92 11.10 0.67
N MET A 214 -2.17 10.65 0.72
CA MET A 214 -2.79 10.10 1.92
C MET A 214 -3.76 8.96 1.60
N ILE A 215 -3.96 8.10 2.59
CA ILE A 215 -5.08 7.15 2.61
C ILE A 215 -6.23 7.82 3.35
N GLN A 216 -7.39 7.81 2.75
CA GLN A 216 -8.62 8.35 3.33
C GLN A 216 -9.83 7.55 2.85
N ASP A 217 -10.92 7.62 3.59
CA ASP A 217 -12.23 7.21 3.15
C ASP A 217 -13.09 8.47 2.91
N ARG A 218 -13.66 8.60 1.73
CA ARG A 218 -14.50 9.73 1.35
C ARG A 218 -15.58 9.31 0.36
N LYS A 219 -16.67 10.05 0.39
CA LYS A 219 -17.82 9.93 -0.54
C LYS A 219 -17.43 10.24 -1.98
#